data_64e91d06a3464086cca50caebc5e6b2f
#
_entry.id   64e91d06a3464086cca50caebc5e6b2f
#
_cell.length_a   1.000
_cell.length_b   1.000
_cell.length_c   1.000
_cell.angle_alpha   90.00
_cell.angle_beta   90.00
_cell.angle_gamma   90.00
#
_symmetry.space_group_name_H-M   'P 1'
#
loop_
_entity.id
_entity.type
_entity.pdbx_description
1 polymer ?
#
loop_
_entity_poly.entity_id
_entity_poly.type
_entity_poly.pdbx_seq_one_letter_code
_entity_poly.pdbx_strand_id
1 'polypeptide(L)'
;MWRSNALAICVALTWLAGCAASPAPEFMGATRSDITVNGRAYTVWQRGERVEVIRHGYARRGQHQEIRATMIGLIPQVTGCALRPATLTGDSGEMRGSLDCPA
;
A
#
# COMPACT_ATOMS: atom_id res chain seq x y z
N MET A 1 12.42 14.52 -37.86
CA MET A 1 13.40 14.63 -36.79
C MET A 1 12.78 15.03 -35.45
N TRP A 2 11.88 15.97 -35.43
CA TRP A 2 11.24 16.39 -34.17
C TRP A 2 10.24 15.38 -33.59
N ARG A 3 9.70 14.45 -34.40
CA ARG A 3 8.78 13.41 -33.97
C ARG A 3 9.42 12.39 -33.01
N SER A 4 10.71 12.10 -33.20
CA SER A 4 11.42 11.17 -32.30
C SER A 4 11.66 11.73 -30.92
N ASN A 5 11.87 13.05 -30.80
CA ASN A 5 12.04 13.70 -29.48
C ASN A 5 10.75 13.73 -28.68
N ALA A 6 9.61 13.97 -29.31
CA ALA A 6 8.31 13.96 -28.64
C ALA A 6 7.97 12.55 -28.11
N LEU A 7 8.24 11.50 -28.86
CA LEU A 7 8.04 10.12 -28.44
C LEU A 7 8.92 9.74 -27.26
N ALA A 8 10.19 10.15 -27.26
CA ALA A 8 11.11 9.90 -26.15
C ALA A 8 10.63 10.56 -24.85
N ILE A 9 10.13 11.78 -24.91
CA ILE A 9 9.60 12.50 -23.74
C ILE A 9 8.35 11.79 -23.19
N CYS A 10 7.43 11.34 -24.03
CA CYS A 10 6.23 10.62 -23.60
C CYS A 10 6.58 9.29 -22.89
N VAL A 11 7.54 8.54 -23.39
CA VAL A 11 8.01 7.30 -22.78
C VAL A 11 8.63 7.57 -21.41
N ALA A 12 9.44 8.61 -21.26
CA ALA A 12 10.06 8.97 -19.98
C ALA A 12 9.00 9.36 -18.93
N LEU A 13 7.97 10.11 -19.30
CA LEU A 13 6.88 10.49 -18.41
C LEU A 13 6.07 9.27 -17.95
N THR A 14 5.84 8.29 -18.84
CA THR A 14 5.15 7.05 -18.49
C THR A 14 5.92 6.24 -17.46
N TRP A 15 7.22 6.15 -17.58
CA TRP A 15 8.08 5.48 -16.61
C TRP A 15 8.01 6.12 -15.22
N LEU A 16 8.04 7.45 -15.13
CA LEU A 16 7.96 8.19 -13.86
C LEU A 16 6.60 7.97 -13.18
N ALA A 17 5.50 7.92 -13.94
CA ALA A 17 4.18 7.67 -13.40
C ALA A 17 4.02 6.26 -12.84
N GLY A 18 4.74 5.25 -13.37
CA GLY A 18 4.66 3.87 -12.92
C GLY A 18 5.41 3.56 -11.63
N CYS A 19 6.25 4.48 -11.13
CA CYS A 19 7.08 4.25 -9.94
C CYS A 19 6.37 4.55 -8.61
N ALA A 20 5.22 5.25 -8.62
CA ALA A 20 4.49 5.61 -7.41
C ALA A 20 3.56 4.47 -6.98
N ALA A 21 3.64 4.05 -5.71
CA ALA A 21 2.74 3.07 -5.08
C ALA A 21 2.87 1.63 -5.59
N SER A 22 4.08 1.16 -5.89
CA SER A 22 4.31 -0.25 -6.19
C SER A 22 4.27 -1.10 -4.92
N PRO A 23 3.55 -2.23 -4.90
CA PRO A 23 3.60 -3.16 -3.78
C PRO A 23 4.93 -3.90 -3.71
N ALA A 24 5.20 -4.57 -2.58
CA ALA A 24 6.30 -5.53 -2.50
C ALA A 24 6.14 -6.61 -3.57
N PRO A 25 7.23 -7.23 -4.06
CA PRO A 25 7.14 -8.22 -5.14
C PRO A 25 6.16 -9.37 -4.89
N GLU A 26 6.02 -9.81 -3.65
CA GLU A 26 5.08 -10.88 -3.28
C GLU A 26 3.60 -10.49 -3.51
N PHE A 27 3.31 -9.20 -3.63
CA PHE A 27 1.95 -8.69 -3.84
C PHE A 27 1.64 -8.31 -5.29
N MET A 28 2.51 -8.64 -6.21
CA MET A 28 2.22 -8.45 -7.64
C MET A 28 1.03 -9.31 -8.04
N GLY A 29 0.01 -8.68 -8.62
CA GLY A 29 -1.24 -9.36 -8.97
C GLY A 29 -2.23 -9.52 -7.83
N ALA A 30 -1.95 -8.98 -6.64
CA ALA A 30 -2.85 -9.02 -5.48
C ALA A 30 -4.07 -8.11 -5.68
N THR A 31 -5.11 -8.34 -4.87
CA THR A 31 -6.27 -7.46 -4.79
C THR A 31 -5.88 -6.14 -4.11
N ARG A 32 -6.24 -5.03 -4.74
CA ARG A 32 -5.94 -3.68 -4.26
C ARG A 32 -7.21 -2.99 -3.75
N SER A 33 -7.11 -2.36 -2.59
CA SER A 33 -8.16 -1.49 -2.04
C SER A 33 -7.55 -0.17 -1.61
N ASP A 34 -8.13 0.94 -2.05
CA ASP A 34 -7.70 2.29 -1.67
C ASP A 34 -8.71 2.89 -0.71
N ILE A 35 -8.24 3.33 0.45
CA ILE A 35 -9.09 3.85 1.52
C ILE A 35 -8.53 5.19 2.01
N THR A 36 -9.40 6.15 2.29
CA THR A 36 -9.04 7.42 2.91
C THR A 36 -9.61 7.48 4.32
N VAL A 37 -8.75 7.75 5.31
CA VAL A 37 -9.12 7.92 6.70
C VAL A 37 -8.54 9.24 7.20
N ASN A 38 -9.39 10.12 7.70
CA ASN A 38 -9.00 11.44 8.22
C ASN A 38 -8.13 12.23 7.22
N GLY A 39 -8.52 12.20 5.93
CA GLY A 39 -7.83 12.93 4.87
C GLY A 39 -6.53 12.30 4.37
N ARG A 40 -6.13 11.14 4.92
CA ARG A 40 -4.92 10.42 4.51
C ARG A 40 -5.29 9.18 3.72
N ALA A 41 -4.63 8.97 2.59
CA ALA A 41 -4.86 7.83 1.72
C ALA A 41 -4.00 6.64 2.11
N TYR A 42 -4.59 5.45 2.02
CA TYR A 42 -3.92 4.17 2.26
C TYR A 42 -4.27 3.21 1.14
N THR A 43 -3.36 2.30 0.83
CA THR A 43 -3.62 1.18 -0.08
C THR A 43 -3.41 -0.12 0.68
N VAL A 44 -4.38 -1.03 0.57
CA VAL A 44 -4.30 -2.38 1.13
C VAL A 44 -4.20 -3.36 -0.01
N TRP A 45 -3.12 -4.13 -0.03
CA TRP A 45 -2.91 -5.24 -0.97
C TRP A 45 -3.13 -6.55 -0.24
N GLN A 46 -3.92 -7.44 -0.84
CA GLN A 46 -4.15 -8.78 -0.28
C GLN A 46 -3.91 -9.84 -1.33
N ARG A 47 -3.12 -10.83 -0.98
CA ARG A 47 -2.90 -12.02 -1.78
C ARG A 47 -3.02 -13.25 -0.88
N GLY A 48 -4.15 -13.98 -1.00
CA GLY A 48 -4.43 -15.09 -0.09
C GLY A 48 -4.46 -14.64 1.36
N GLU A 49 -3.66 -15.24 2.21
CA GLU A 49 -3.53 -14.90 3.63
C GLU A 49 -2.38 -13.93 3.92
N ARG A 50 -1.90 -13.21 2.92
CA ARG A 50 -0.89 -12.16 3.08
C ARG A 50 -1.49 -10.80 2.80
N VAL A 51 -1.06 -9.80 3.57
CA VAL A 51 -1.53 -8.41 3.46
C VAL A 51 -0.36 -7.45 3.51
N GLU A 52 -0.46 -6.38 2.73
CA GLU A 52 0.41 -5.22 2.81
C GLU A 52 -0.45 -3.96 2.88
N VAL A 53 -0.11 -3.05 3.79
CA VAL A 53 -0.75 -1.74 3.90
C VAL A 53 0.30 -0.68 3.64
N ILE A 54 0.00 0.24 2.73
CA ILE A 54 0.88 1.34 2.35
C ILE A 54 0.17 2.65 2.68
N ARG A 55 0.84 3.52 3.41
CA ARG A 55 0.39 4.89 3.63
C ARG A 55 0.90 5.77 2.50
N HIS A 56 0.05 6.66 2.01
CA HIS A 56 0.42 7.72 1.08
C HIS A 56 0.55 9.06 1.80
N GLY A 57 1.39 9.93 1.25
CA GLY A 57 1.57 11.26 1.80
C GLY A 57 2.59 11.31 2.93
N TYR A 58 2.75 12.51 3.48
CA TYR A 58 3.75 12.83 4.48
C TYR A 58 3.16 12.68 5.89
N ALA A 59 3.95 12.13 6.82
CA ALA A 59 3.61 12.07 8.23
C ALA A 59 4.50 12.99 9.04
N ARG A 60 3.90 13.75 9.93
CA ARG A 60 4.62 14.63 10.85
C ARG A 60 5.10 13.85 12.07
N ARG A 61 6.13 14.39 12.72
CA ARG A 61 6.58 13.88 14.02
C ARG A 61 5.38 13.82 15.00
N GLY A 62 5.24 12.72 15.70
CA GLY A 62 4.16 12.49 16.66
C GLY A 62 2.90 11.87 16.08
N GLN A 63 2.79 11.74 14.77
CA GLN A 63 1.61 11.13 14.12
C GLN A 63 1.77 9.62 13.86
N HIS A 64 2.97 9.09 13.99
CA HIS A 64 3.28 7.73 13.54
C HIS A 64 2.53 6.64 14.31
N GLN A 65 2.30 6.82 15.62
CA GLN A 65 1.54 5.84 16.41
C GLN A 65 0.08 5.77 16.01
N GLU A 66 -0.55 6.93 15.80
CA GLU A 66 -1.94 7.01 15.34
C GLU A 66 -2.09 6.41 13.94
N ILE A 67 -1.17 6.74 13.04
CA ILE A 67 -1.15 6.20 11.69
C ILE A 67 -1.02 4.68 11.72
N ARG A 68 -0.10 4.17 12.52
CA ARG A 68 0.12 2.73 12.67
C ARG A 68 -1.15 2.03 13.17
N ALA A 69 -1.81 2.59 14.18
CA ALA A 69 -3.06 2.05 14.70
C ALA A 69 -4.16 2.03 13.62
N THR A 70 -4.26 3.09 12.82
CA THR A 70 -5.19 3.16 11.69
C THR A 70 -4.89 2.07 10.66
N MET A 71 -3.64 1.90 10.29
CA MET A 71 -3.23 0.89 9.30
C MET A 71 -3.58 -0.53 9.78
N ILE A 72 -3.30 -0.83 11.03
CA ILE A 72 -3.64 -2.14 11.63
C ILE A 72 -5.16 -2.35 11.64
N GLY A 73 -5.92 -1.32 12.01
CA GLY A 73 -7.37 -1.38 12.02
C GLY A 73 -8.01 -1.57 10.65
N LEU A 74 -7.39 -1.05 9.60
CA LEU A 74 -7.87 -1.22 8.23
C LEU A 74 -7.80 -2.67 7.75
N ILE A 75 -6.88 -3.46 8.26
CA ILE A 75 -6.65 -4.82 7.79
C ILE A 75 -7.92 -5.68 7.90
N PRO A 76 -8.54 -5.86 9.07
CA PRO A 76 -9.76 -6.66 9.14
C PRO A 76 -10.95 -6.01 8.45
N GLN A 77 -11.04 -4.69 8.45
CA GLN A 77 -12.13 -3.97 7.78
C GLN A 77 -12.13 -4.21 6.28
N VAL A 78 -10.95 -4.20 5.66
CA VAL A 78 -10.82 -4.32 4.20
C VAL A 78 -10.79 -5.78 3.76
N THR A 79 -10.08 -6.64 4.49
CA THR A 79 -9.85 -8.03 4.09
C THR A 79 -10.93 -8.99 4.59
N GLY A 80 -11.66 -8.64 5.64
CA GLY A 80 -12.56 -9.56 6.33
C GLY A 80 -11.84 -10.65 7.11
N CYS A 81 -10.52 -10.55 7.27
CA CYS A 81 -9.68 -11.54 7.94
C CYS A 81 -9.02 -10.93 9.17
N ALA A 82 -8.79 -11.75 10.19
CA ALA A 82 -8.03 -11.30 11.36
C ALA A 82 -6.54 -11.22 11.03
N LEU A 83 -5.87 -10.18 11.48
CA LEU A 83 -4.40 -10.11 11.40
C LEU A 83 -3.82 -11.05 12.45
N ARG A 84 -2.77 -11.78 12.07
CA ARG A 84 -1.92 -12.51 13.04
C ARG A 84 -0.87 -11.53 13.58
N PRO A 85 -1.03 -10.98 14.80
CA PRO A 85 -0.20 -9.84 15.24
C PRO A 85 1.29 -10.14 15.29
N ALA A 86 1.68 -11.37 15.64
CA ALA A 86 3.08 -11.77 15.71
C ALA A 86 3.79 -11.76 14.36
N THR A 87 3.04 -11.73 13.24
CA THR A 87 3.61 -11.72 11.89
C THR A 87 3.81 -10.32 11.34
N LEU A 88 3.32 -9.29 12.04
CA LEU A 88 3.36 -7.92 11.54
C LEU A 88 4.78 -7.38 11.51
N THR A 89 5.19 -6.89 10.35
CA THR A 89 6.48 -6.23 10.13
C THR A 89 6.27 -4.89 9.45
N GLY A 90 7.26 -4.01 9.53
CA GLY A 90 7.22 -2.71 8.92
C GLY A 90 6.89 -1.61 9.91
N ASP A 91 6.50 -0.45 9.39
CA ASP A 91 6.29 0.77 10.19
C ASP A 91 5.03 1.53 9.74
N SER A 92 4.94 2.81 10.12
CA SER A 92 3.82 3.67 9.76
C SER A 92 3.78 4.09 8.28
N GLY A 93 4.78 3.72 7.50
CA GLY A 93 4.79 3.98 6.05
C GLY A 93 4.32 2.78 5.24
N GLU A 94 4.72 1.60 5.66
CA GLU A 94 4.36 0.35 5.02
C GLU A 94 4.45 -0.77 6.06
N MET A 95 3.47 -1.65 6.07
CA MET A 95 3.48 -2.83 6.93
C MET A 95 2.92 -4.05 6.22
N ARG A 96 3.40 -5.22 6.61
CA ARG A 96 3.01 -6.51 6.05
C ARG A 96 2.75 -7.50 7.15
N GLY A 97 1.89 -8.46 6.88
CA GLY A 97 1.57 -9.50 7.84
C GLY A 97 0.81 -10.65 7.22
N SER A 98 0.57 -11.66 8.04
CA SER A 98 -0.25 -12.81 7.69
C SER A 98 -1.64 -12.67 8.30
N LEU A 99 -2.61 -13.24 7.60
CA LEU A 99 -4.01 -13.18 7.96
C LEU A 99 -4.52 -14.56 8.39
N ASP A 100 -5.53 -14.54 9.23
CA ASP A 100 -6.37 -15.68 9.54
C ASP A 100 -7.75 -15.40 8.92
N CYS A 101 -8.01 -16.01 7.78
CA CYS A 101 -9.24 -15.78 7.03
C CYS A 101 -10.29 -16.83 7.35
N PRO A 102 -11.59 -16.45 7.36
CA PRO A 102 -12.67 -17.43 7.52
C PRO A 102 -12.64 -18.47 6.40
N ALA A 103 -12.97 -19.68 6.74
CA ALA A 103 -13.05 -20.78 5.78
C ALA A 103 -14.23 -20.60 4.79
#